data_1b306c24781704dcb993f51fa86e271d
#
_entry.id   1b306c24781704dcb993f51fa86e271d
#
_cell.length_a   1.000
_cell.length_b   1.000
_cell.length_c   1.000
_cell.angle_alpha   90.00
_cell.angle_beta   90.00
_cell.angle_gamma   90.00
#
_symmetry.space_group_name_H-M   'P 1'
#
loop_
_entity.id
_entity.type
_entity.pdbx_description
1 polymer ?
#
loop_
_entity_poly.entity_id
_entity_poly.type
_entity_poly.pdbx_seq_one_letter_code
_entity_poly.pdbx_strand_id
1 'polypeptide(L)'
;MSIAGVLDRRDTALRQVLGYPVMGSDDDLPELLARHGDALVTIGQIKSPARRIRAFETALAAGATLPCVVSPRAHVSRHATVGEGTLVMHGAVINAAALVGRNVILNSLALVEHDARVGDHCHISTGARVNGDVSIGERCFIGSGTVLKNGVRIGNG
;
A
#
# COMPACT_ATOMS: atom_id res chain seq x y z
N MET A 1 2.65 16.78 2.19
CA MET A 1 1.72 16.04 3.10
C MET A 1 2.25 16.18 4.51
N SER A 2 1.40 16.53 5.46
CA SER A 2 1.70 16.56 6.89
C SER A 2 0.95 15.42 7.58
N ILE A 3 1.55 14.82 8.61
CA ILE A 3 0.93 13.77 9.43
C ILE A 3 0.40 14.43 10.69
N ALA A 4 -0.92 14.36 10.92
CA ALA A 4 -1.56 14.91 12.11
C ALA A 4 -1.34 14.02 13.34
N GLY A 5 -1.39 12.70 13.15
CA GLY A 5 -1.19 11.73 14.20
C GLY A 5 -1.36 10.30 13.69
N VAL A 6 -1.38 9.36 14.61
CA VAL A 6 -1.48 7.92 14.35
C VAL A 6 -2.64 7.34 15.13
N LEU A 7 -3.36 6.39 14.55
CA LEU A 7 -4.29 5.53 15.26
C LEU A 7 -3.61 4.20 15.59
N ASP A 8 -3.89 3.66 16.76
CA ASP A 8 -3.37 2.37 17.21
C ASP A 8 -4.48 1.60 17.94
N ARG A 9 -4.18 0.41 18.39
CA ARG A 9 -5.16 -0.40 19.13
C ARG A 9 -5.60 0.31 20.42
N ARG A 10 -6.85 0.09 20.84
CA ARG A 10 -7.41 0.68 22.06
C ARG A 10 -6.59 0.42 23.32
N ASP A 11 -5.92 -0.73 23.39
CA ASP A 11 -5.12 -1.17 24.53
C ASP A 11 -3.65 -0.74 24.46
N THR A 12 -3.30 0.12 23.51
CA THR A 12 -1.92 0.60 23.37
C THR A 12 -1.52 1.48 24.55
N ALA A 13 -0.32 1.25 25.07
CA ALA A 13 0.31 2.14 26.04
C ALA A 13 1.10 3.29 25.36
N LEU A 14 1.24 3.26 24.06
CA LEU A 14 1.99 4.24 23.28
C LEU A 14 1.29 5.59 23.29
N ARG A 15 2.04 6.66 23.54
CA ARG A 15 1.56 8.04 23.42
C ARG A 15 2.01 8.70 22.11
N GLN A 16 3.07 8.17 21.53
CA GLN A 16 3.68 8.68 20.31
C GLN A 16 4.28 7.54 19.49
N VAL A 17 4.27 7.69 18.17
CA VAL A 17 4.98 6.83 17.21
C VAL A 17 5.80 7.75 16.31
N LEU A 18 7.12 7.58 16.29
CA LEU A 18 8.06 8.40 15.50
C LEU A 18 7.85 9.92 15.68
N GLY A 19 7.50 10.36 16.90
CA GLY A 19 7.26 11.77 17.21
C GLY A 19 5.83 12.26 16.89
N TYR A 20 4.99 11.45 16.29
CA TYR A 20 3.58 11.78 16.04
C TYR A 20 2.69 11.27 17.19
N PRO A 21 1.70 12.07 17.64
CA PRO A 21 0.82 11.65 18.72
C PRO A 21 -0.06 10.47 18.32
N VAL A 22 -0.31 9.55 19.25
CA VAL A 22 -1.41 8.58 19.12
C VAL A 22 -2.70 9.29 19.49
N MET A 23 -3.58 9.48 18.51
CA MET A 23 -4.80 10.29 18.61
C MET A 23 -6.03 9.48 19.03
N GLY A 24 -5.92 8.15 19.04
CA GLY A 24 -7.02 7.25 19.35
C GLY A 24 -6.86 5.89 18.66
N SER A 25 -7.98 5.23 18.48
CA SER A 25 -8.10 3.93 17.83
C SER A 25 -8.92 4.03 16.54
N ASP A 26 -9.13 2.92 15.85
CA ASP A 26 -9.97 2.86 14.65
C ASP A 26 -11.42 3.34 14.90
N ASP A 27 -11.90 3.29 16.15
CA ASP A 27 -13.26 3.75 16.49
C ASP A 27 -13.38 5.29 16.49
N ASP A 28 -12.27 5.99 16.66
CA ASP A 28 -12.21 7.45 16.67
C ASP A 28 -12.06 8.02 15.24
N LEU A 29 -11.92 7.12 14.26
CA LEU A 29 -11.65 7.47 12.86
C LEU A 29 -12.70 8.43 12.26
N PRO A 30 -14.04 8.26 12.45
CA PRO A 30 -15.02 9.16 11.87
C PRO A 30 -14.88 10.61 12.36
N GLU A 31 -14.61 10.80 13.66
CA GLU A 31 -14.41 12.14 14.23
C GLU A 31 -13.12 12.79 13.69
N LEU A 32 -12.06 12.01 13.59
CA LEU A 32 -10.77 12.49 13.08
C LEU A 32 -10.84 12.81 11.59
N LEU A 33 -11.57 12.04 10.80
CA LEU A 33 -11.77 12.32 9.37
C LEU A 33 -12.55 13.61 9.13
N ALA A 34 -13.50 13.94 10.00
CA ALA A 34 -14.21 15.23 9.92
C ALA A 34 -13.25 16.44 10.01
N ARG A 35 -12.08 16.26 10.64
CA ARG A 35 -11.06 17.30 10.79
C ARG A 35 -9.95 17.23 9.74
N HIS A 36 -9.61 16.03 9.28
CA HIS A 36 -8.40 15.79 8.48
C HIS A 36 -8.69 15.31 7.06
N GLY A 37 -9.80 14.62 6.83
CA GLY A 37 -10.25 14.13 5.52
C GLY A 37 -9.49 12.92 4.98
N ASP A 38 -8.19 12.87 5.17
CA ASP A 38 -7.30 11.85 4.62
C ASP A 38 -6.87 10.82 5.67
N ALA A 39 -6.76 9.57 5.26
CA ALA A 39 -6.16 8.50 6.06
C ALA A 39 -5.18 7.67 5.24
N LEU A 40 -4.28 6.97 5.91
CA LEU A 40 -3.34 6.04 5.30
C LEU A 40 -3.20 4.80 6.15
N VAL A 41 -3.36 3.63 5.54
CA VAL A 41 -3.15 2.36 6.21
C VAL A 41 -1.68 1.97 6.16
N THR A 42 -1.03 1.92 7.33
CA THR A 42 0.39 1.59 7.47
C THR A 42 0.63 0.16 7.99
N ILE A 43 -0.42 -0.66 8.06
CA ILE A 43 -0.32 -2.07 8.49
C ILE A 43 0.38 -2.87 7.40
N GLY A 44 1.48 -3.53 7.76
CA GLY A 44 2.19 -4.43 6.87
C GLY A 44 1.47 -5.75 6.62
N GLN A 45 1.99 -6.55 5.68
CA GLN A 45 1.47 -7.86 5.33
C GLN A 45 2.63 -8.83 5.11
N ILE A 46 2.58 -10.00 5.75
CA ILE A 46 3.47 -11.13 5.50
C ILE A 46 2.65 -12.41 5.31
N LYS A 47 1.92 -12.84 6.35
CA LYS A 47 1.14 -14.09 6.33
C LYS A 47 -0.28 -13.89 5.81
N SER A 48 -0.91 -12.77 6.14
CA SER A 48 -2.30 -12.50 5.78
C SER A 48 -2.53 -11.00 5.58
N PRO A 49 -3.24 -10.61 4.52
CA PRO A 49 -3.62 -9.21 4.28
C PRO A 49 -4.86 -8.78 5.10
N ALA A 50 -5.55 -9.70 5.78
CA ALA A 50 -6.88 -9.48 6.32
C ALA A 50 -7.00 -8.24 7.25
N ARG A 51 -6.00 -8.01 8.10
CA ARG A 51 -6.01 -6.82 9.00
C ARG A 51 -5.88 -5.52 8.19
N ARG A 52 -4.99 -5.50 7.22
CA ARG A 52 -4.77 -4.34 6.36
C ARG A 52 -5.98 -4.05 5.48
N ILE A 53 -6.62 -5.10 4.94
CA ILE A 53 -7.86 -4.97 4.15
C ILE A 53 -8.97 -4.37 5.03
N ARG A 54 -9.21 -4.92 6.22
CA ARG A 54 -10.23 -4.38 7.13
C ARG A 54 -10.00 -2.91 7.46
N ALA A 55 -8.78 -2.53 7.80
CA ALA A 55 -8.47 -1.12 8.09
C ALA A 55 -8.73 -0.21 6.88
N PHE A 56 -8.39 -0.67 5.67
CA PHE A 56 -8.65 0.05 4.43
C PHE A 56 -10.16 0.21 4.17
N GLU A 57 -10.93 -0.87 4.29
CA GLU A 57 -12.37 -0.87 4.10
C GLU A 57 -13.09 -0.03 5.17
N THR A 58 -12.64 -0.11 6.43
CA THR A 58 -13.18 0.72 7.52
C THR A 58 -12.95 2.20 7.24
N ALA A 59 -11.75 2.57 6.78
CA ALA A 59 -11.45 3.96 6.44
C ALA A 59 -12.31 4.47 5.27
N LEU A 60 -12.48 3.68 4.22
CA LEU A 60 -13.35 4.01 3.09
C LEU A 60 -14.82 4.15 3.53
N ALA A 61 -15.32 3.23 4.34
CA ALA A 61 -16.70 3.26 4.84
C ALA A 61 -16.95 4.49 5.74
N ALA A 62 -15.91 4.97 6.43
CA ALA A 62 -15.96 6.21 7.22
C ALA A 62 -15.81 7.49 6.36
N GLY A 63 -15.66 7.37 5.05
CA GLY A 63 -15.56 8.49 4.12
C GLY A 63 -14.14 9.07 3.95
N ALA A 64 -13.11 8.32 4.35
CA ALA A 64 -11.72 8.77 4.16
C ALA A 64 -11.33 8.86 2.68
N THR A 65 -10.59 9.90 2.32
CA THR A 65 -9.73 9.85 1.14
C THR A 65 -8.47 9.07 1.49
N LEU A 66 -8.11 8.10 0.67
CA LEU A 66 -6.92 7.27 0.86
C LEU A 66 -5.88 7.58 -0.22
N PRO A 67 -5.01 8.57 -0.01
CA PRO A 67 -4.06 8.99 -1.02
C PRO A 67 -3.05 7.89 -1.34
N CYS A 68 -2.61 7.83 -2.60
CA CYS A 68 -1.41 7.10 -2.97
C CYS A 68 -0.19 7.85 -2.43
N VAL A 69 0.66 7.18 -1.66
CA VAL A 69 1.88 7.79 -1.12
C VAL A 69 3.10 7.26 -1.86
N VAL A 70 3.73 8.14 -2.61
CA VAL A 70 4.92 7.82 -3.41
C VAL A 70 6.14 8.47 -2.79
N SER A 71 7.16 7.67 -2.49
CA SER A 71 8.44 8.17 -2.05
C SER A 71 9.06 9.10 -3.10
N PRO A 72 9.67 10.23 -2.72
CA PRO A 72 10.40 11.07 -3.65
C PRO A 72 11.63 10.40 -4.29
N ARG A 73 12.02 9.22 -3.77
CA ARG A 73 13.09 8.38 -4.33
C ARG A 73 12.56 7.22 -5.16
N ALA A 74 11.26 7.13 -5.39
CA ALA A 74 10.66 6.17 -6.30
C ALA A 74 10.51 6.76 -7.70
N HIS A 75 10.44 5.91 -8.69
CA HIS A 75 10.07 6.30 -10.05
C HIS A 75 8.71 5.69 -10.41
N VAL A 76 7.78 6.53 -10.80
CA VAL A 76 6.48 6.11 -11.34
C VAL A 76 6.33 6.72 -12.72
N SER A 77 6.23 5.88 -13.74
CA SER A 77 5.97 6.32 -15.11
C SER A 77 4.64 7.10 -15.16
N ARG A 78 4.63 8.21 -15.88
CA ARG A 78 3.41 8.98 -16.15
C ARG A 78 2.33 8.18 -16.90
N HIS A 79 2.71 7.05 -17.50
CA HIS A 79 1.84 6.14 -18.23
C HIS A 79 1.41 4.92 -17.40
N ALA A 80 1.78 4.86 -16.13
CA ALA A 80 1.31 3.85 -15.19
C ALA A 80 0.07 4.33 -14.44
N THR A 81 -0.71 3.39 -13.95
CA THR A 81 -1.85 3.66 -13.06
C THR A 81 -1.56 3.05 -11.69
N VAL A 82 -1.79 3.83 -10.63
CA VAL A 82 -1.62 3.38 -9.25
C VAL A 82 -2.88 3.71 -8.45
N GLY A 83 -3.48 2.69 -7.85
CA GLY A 83 -4.73 2.81 -7.10
C GLY A 83 -4.56 3.49 -5.74
N GLU A 84 -5.68 3.95 -5.21
CA GLU A 84 -5.77 4.65 -3.91
C GLU A 84 -5.22 3.82 -2.74
N GLY A 85 -4.70 4.48 -1.72
CA GLY A 85 -4.12 3.87 -0.53
C GLY A 85 -2.85 3.05 -0.77
N THR A 86 -2.32 3.08 -2.00
CA THR A 86 -1.10 2.34 -2.35
C THR A 86 0.14 3.08 -1.88
N LEU A 87 1.09 2.32 -1.33
CA LEU A 87 2.39 2.79 -0.88
C LEU A 87 3.47 2.41 -1.87
N VAL A 88 4.19 3.40 -2.40
CA VAL A 88 5.36 3.21 -3.26
C VAL A 88 6.60 3.65 -2.52
N MET A 89 7.38 2.68 -2.02
CA MET A 89 8.50 2.91 -1.11
C MET A 89 9.76 3.35 -1.85
N HIS A 90 10.82 3.64 -1.08
CA HIS A 90 12.09 4.18 -1.60
C HIS A 90 12.73 3.30 -2.68
N GLY A 91 13.09 3.90 -3.80
CA GLY A 91 13.74 3.22 -4.90
C GLY A 91 12.87 2.23 -5.66
N ALA A 92 11.56 2.14 -5.34
CA ALA A 92 10.65 1.34 -6.15
C ALA A 92 10.46 1.98 -7.53
N VAL A 93 10.26 1.13 -8.54
CA VAL A 93 10.09 1.55 -9.93
C VAL A 93 8.80 0.95 -10.49
N ILE A 94 7.98 1.79 -11.10
CA ILE A 94 6.77 1.38 -11.85
C ILE A 94 6.91 1.89 -13.27
N ASN A 95 7.02 0.98 -14.23
CA ASN A 95 7.26 1.29 -15.64
C ASN A 95 5.96 1.52 -16.43
N ALA A 96 6.12 1.86 -17.71
CA ALA A 96 5.02 2.30 -18.58
C ALA A 96 3.92 1.24 -18.74
N ALA A 97 2.66 1.66 -18.77
CA ALA A 97 1.47 0.84 -18.91
C ALA A 97 1.27 -0.20 -17.78
N ALA A 98 2.09 -0.15 -16.71
CA ALA A 98 1.84 -0.96 -15.54
C ALA A 98 0.55 -0.50 -14.82
N LEU A 99 -0.23 -1.47 -14.35
CA LEU A 99 -1.46 -1.25 -13.59
C LEU A 99 -1.28 -1.81 -12.19
N VAL A 100 -1.26 -0.95 -11.20
CA VAL A 100 -1.18 -1.30 -9.79
C VAL A 100 -2.50 -0.95 -9.11
N GLY A 101 -3.10 -1.93 -8.46
CA GLY A 101 -4.38 -1.80 -7.79
C GLY A 101 -4.33 -0.95 -6.51
N ARG A 102 -5.42 -1.02 -5.74
CA ARG A 102 -5.62 -0.27 -4.49
C ARG A 102 -4.96 -0.96 -3.31
N ASN A 103 -4.59 -0.16 -2.30
CA ASN A 103 -4.04 -0.67 -1.03
C ASN A 103 -2.88 -1.66 -1.26
N VAL A 104 -2.04 -1.41 -2.25
CA VAL A 104 -0.85 -2.21 -2.56
C VAL A 104 0.36 -1.65 -1.80
N ILE A 105 1.26 -2.52 -1.39
CA ILE A 105 2.58 -2.12 -0.89
C ILE A 105 3.62 -2.50 -1.95
N LEU A 106 4.22 -1.50 -2.60
CA LEU A 106 5.45 -1.68 -3.36
C LEU A 106 6.61 -1.30 -2.46
N ASN A 107 7.24 -2.31 -1.88
CA ASN A 107 8.27 -2.11 -0.87
C ASN A 107 9.58 -1.58 -1.50
N SER A 108 10.54 -1.22 -0.66
CA SER A 108 11.80 -0.63 -1.10
C SER A 108 12.47 -1.44 -2.21
N LEU A 109 12.89 -0.76 -3.28
CA LEU A 109 13.55 -1.36 -4.45
C LEU A 109 12.70 -2.36 -5.24
N ALA A 110 11.40 -2.47 -4.98
CA ALA A 110 10.52 -3.29 -5.80
C ALA A 110 10.41 -2.73 -7.22
N LEU A 111 10.35 -3.62 -8.20
CA LEU A 111 10.22 -3.29 -9.61
C LEU A 111 8.93 -3.87 -10.18
N VAL A 112 8.13 -3.03 -10.81
CA VAL A 112 6.99 -3.43 -11.64
C VAL A 112 7.24 -2.94 -13.05
N GLU A 113 7.52 -3.88 -13.94
CA GLU A 113 7.88 -3.60 -15.33
C GLU A 113 6.66 -3.25 -16.19
N HIS A 114 6.93 -2.83 -17.45
CA HIS A 114 5.93 -2.41 -18.41
C HIS A 114 4.84 -3.47 -18.64
N ASP A 115 3.60 -3.02 -18.84
CA ASP A 115 2.42 -3.85 -19.09
C ASP A 115 2.05 -4.84 -17.96
N ALA A 116 2.79 -4.83 -16.84
CA ALA A 116 2.50 -5.70 -15.70
C ALA A 116 1.25 -5.23 -14.96
N ARG A 117 0.54 -6.19 -14.33
CA ARG A 117 -0.68 -5.96 -13.56
C ARG A 117 -0.52 -6.52 -12.15
N VAL A 118 -0.80 -5.71 -11.16
CA VAL A 118 -0.79 -6.09 -9.74
C VAL A 118 -2.18 -5.79 -9.17
N GLY A 119 -2.88 -6.83 -8.73
CA GLY A 119 -4.23 -6.72 -8.16
C GLY A 119 -4.25 -6.01 -6.82
N ASP A 120 -5.46 -5.73 -6.34
CA ASP A 120 -5.70 -5.02 -5.07
C ASP A 120 -5.12 -5.78 -3.88
N HIS A 121 -4.72 -5.04 -2.86
CA HIS A 121 -4.27 -5.57 -1.57
C HIS A 121 -3.01 -6.44 -1.63
N CYS A 122 -2.22 -6.36 -2.70
CA CYS A 122 -0.96 -7.08 -2.82
C CYS A 122 0.17 -6.43 -2.01
N HIS A 123 1.20 -7.23 -1.72
CA HIS A 123 2.47 -6.73 -1.21
C HIS A 123 3.61 -7.28 -2.07
N ILE A 124 4.22 -6.41 -2.84
CA ILE A 124 5.45 -6.69 -3.59
C ILE A 124 6.61 -6.30 -2.69
N SER A 125 7.26 -7.29 -2.10
CA SER A 125 8.21 -7.08 -1.02
C SER A 125 9.56 -6.55 -1.52
N THR A 126 10.46 -6.24 -0.58
CA THR A 126 11.74 -5.57 -0.84
C THR A 126 12.54 -6.23 -1.96
N GLY A 127 12.90 -5.47 -2.98
CA GLY A 127 13.70 -5.92 -4.10
C GLY A 127 13.05 -6.96 -5.00
N ALA A 128 11.77 -7.29 -4.83
CA ALA A 128 11.07 -8.19 -5.73
C ALA A 128 10.89 -7.55 -7.11
N ARG A 129 10.99 -8.37 -8.16
CA ARG A 129 10.95 -7.94 -9.56
C ARG A 129 9.79 -8.61 -10.28
N VAL A 130 8.81 -7.81 -10.66
CA VAL A 130 7.65 -8.19 -11.48
C VAL A 130 7.96 -7.77 -12.90
N ASN A 131 8.43 -8.71 -13.73
CA ASN A 131 8.85 -8.41 -15.10
C ASN A 131 7.66 -8.13 -16.04
N GLY A 132 7.95 -7.74 -17.28
CA GLY A 132 6.95 -7.29 -18.25
C GLY A 132 5.83 -8.30 -18.52
N ASP A 133 4.60 -7.80 -18.71
CA ASP A 133 3.38 -8.59 -18.94
C ASP A 133 3.06 -9.64 -17.86
N VAL A 134 3.63 -9.53 -16.65
CA VAL A 134 3.21 -10.35 -15.51
C VAL A 134 1.86 -9.89 -15.00
N SER A 135 0.98 -10.83 -14.64
CA SER A 135 -0.29 -10.52 -14.00
C SER A 135 -0.39 -11.22 -12.65
N ILE A 136 -0.58 -10.44 -11.60
CA ILE A 136 -0.74 -10.90 -10.22
C ILE A 136 -2.16 -10.57 -9.78
N GLY A 137 -2.90 -11.58 -9.32
CA GLY A 137 -4.23 -11.41 -8.76
C GLY A 137 -4.22 -10.64 -7.44
N GLU A 138 -5.36 -10.55 -6.78
CA GLU A 138 -5.52 -9.81 -5.54
C GLU A 138 -4.93 -10.55 -4.34
N ARG A 139 -4.57 -9.79 -3.29
CA ARG A 139 -4.19 -10.30 -1.95
C ARG A 139 -2.92 -11.12 -1.91
N CYS A 140 -2.12 -11.09 -2.97
CA CYS A 140 -0.87 -11.82 -3.06
C CYS A 140 0.26 -11.18 -2.25
N PHE A 141 1.18 -12.02 -1.76
CA PHE A 141 2.45 -11.61 -1.20
C PHE A 141 3.60 -12.14 -2.06
N ILE A 142 4.33 -11.25 -2.70
CA ILE A 142 5.53 -11.59 -3.46
C ILE A 142 6.74 -11.32 -2.57
N GLY A 143 7.42 -12.38 -2.14
CA GLY A 143 8.51 -12.32 -1.16
C GLY A 143 9.70 -11.49 -1.64
N SER A 144 10.53 -11.07 -0.69
CA SER A 144 11.72 -10.24 -0.97
C SER A 144 12.66 -10.93 -1.96
N GLY A 145 13.16 -10.18 -2.94
CA GLY A 145 14.09 -10.67 -3.94
C GLY A 145 13.50 -11.65 -4.96
N THR A 146 12.20 -11.96 -4.90
CA THR A 146 11.55 -12.82 -5.90
C THR A 146 11.64 -12.20 -7.29
N VAL A 147 11.94 -13.01 -8.29
CA VAL A 147 11.93 -12.60 -9.69
C VAL A 147 10.84 -13.38 -10.44
N LEU A 148 9.84 -12.68 -10.94
CA LEU A 148 8.80 -13.26 -11.78
C LEU A 148 9.21 -13.10 -13.25
N LYS A 149 9.27 -14.21 -13.98
CA LYS A 149 9.57 -14.20 -15.42
C LYS A 149 8.46 -13.49 -16.17
N ASN A 150 8.80 -12.83 -17.30
CA ASN A 150 7.84 -12.19 -18.20
C ASN A 150 6.64 -13.09 -18.53
N GLY A 151 5.46 -12.52 -18.55
CA GLY A 151 4.21 -13.18 -18.95
C GLY A 151 3.63 -14.16 -17.91
N VAL A 152 4.25 -14.31 -16.72
CA VAL A 152 3.70 -15.18 -15.66
C VAL A 152 2.35 -14.66 -15.17
N ARG A 153 1.44 -15.59 -14.89
CA ARG A 153 0.13 -15.33 -14.29
C ARG A 153 0.05 -15.96 -12.90
N ILE A 154 -0.25 -15.16 -11.88
CA ILE A 154 -0.44 -15.58 -10.48
C ILE A 154 -1.89 -15.33 -10.12
N GLY A 155 -2.57 -16.34 -9.56
CA GLY A 155 -3.95 -16.23 -9.09
C GLY A 155 -4.06 -15.36 -7.83
N ASN A 156 -5.27 -15.28 -7.25
CA ASN A 156 -5.54 -14.55 -6.01
C ASN A 156 -5.03 -15.35 -4.79
N GLY A 157 -4.56 -14.64 -3.73
CA GLY A 157 -4.22 -15.21 -2.43
C GLY A 157 -2.76 -15.38 -2.13
#